data_87a2508440ce2d0f41b6d5b6ed96e0e2
#
_entry.id   87a2508440ce2d0f41b6d5b6ed96e0e2
#
_cell.length_a   1.000
_cell.length_b   1.000
_cell.length_c   1.000
_cell.angle_alpha   90.00
_cell.angle_beta   90.00
_cell.angle_gamma   90.00
#
_symmetry.space_group_name_H-M   'P 1'
#
loop_
_entity.id
_entity.type
_entity.pdbx_description
1 polymer ?
#
loop_
_entity_poly.entity_id
_entity_poly.type
_entity_poly.pdbx_seq_one_letter_code
_entity_poly.pdbx_strand_id
1 'polypeptide(L)'
;MSKYPPGHTVGAIYEGSSGNPYLDAMPDMLSPEQFARVIASCPSVPHNLAQMSPEERRGLLPSISSIYVPMPYQYAIYDTLYRAIATTYRTADVVESTRAINAYYCGRDSNYATQADSGSILGIPGCGKTATVRRCLSTMPQVIEHVEYQGQPCYCKQVTWLHVECPSDCSIKTLGFNVMAALDNAIGSHYLQSTQGLRSASASAIATQVKILLANNHVGLLVVDEVQNAVLTAKKNRQEKPLIRYLVELTNETMTSIYFVGTPLAEELFISQEHLKRRTRGIRLAPFKPDGAYLEFIQKIWPYQYTAQSAPLTTSICNKLYDCSGGIPAYIIKIFAESQAQALLTGRSCIDEQVIKQAVDLLAIKVPRTYPAGTHISDFEIGMRAPEPPSEQEEVPRQYAVKRGRKAAQRDDGDLLVAYNNGVDIEEQLRKQGQLEEDYHGQYH
;
A
#
# COMPACT_ATOMS: atom_id res chain seq x y z
N MET A 1 12.46 -2.18 4.28
CA MET A 1 11.86 -2.83 3.08
C MET A 1 10.51 -3.39 3.46
N SER A 2 9.52 -3.33 2.57
CA SER A 2 8.19 -3.92 2.81
C SER A 2 8.32 -5.42 3.09
N LYS A 3 7.57 -5.94 4.09
CA LYS A 3 7.59 -7.37 4.42
C LYS A 3 7.04 -8.21 3.23
N TYR A 4 6.05 -7.66 2.55
CA TYR A 4 5.43 -8.28 1.38
C TYR A 4 5.33 -7.26 0.23
N PRO A 5 6.15 -7.34 -0.82
CA PRO A 5 6.00 -6.50 -2.01
C PRO A 5 4.69 -6.84 -2.74
N PRO A 6 4.12 -5.90 -3.53
CA PRO A 6 2.97 -6.19 -4.37
C PRO A 6 3.23 -7.41 -5.27
N GLY A 7 2.20 -8.25 -5.45
CA GLY A 7 2.31 -9.51 -6.20
C GLY A 7 2.92 -10.67 -5.42
N HIS A 8 3.24 -10.49 -4.13
CA HIS A 8 3.79 -11.57 -3.32
C HIS A 8 2.71 -12.60 -2.95
N THR A 9 2.91 -13.83 -3.43
CA THR A 9 2.07 -14.99 -3.12
C THR A 9 2.73 -15.83 -2.04
N VAL A 10 1.94 -16.26 -1.05
CA VAL A 10 2.37 -17.20 0.01
C VAL A 10 1.45 -18.40 0.02
N GLY A 11 1.96 -19.57 0.39
CA GLY A 11 1.12 -20.72 0.71
C GLY A 11 0.33 -20.48 2.00
N ALA A 12 -0.91 -20.95 2.07
CA ALA A 12 -1.74 -20.83 3.26
C ALA A 12 -1.11 -21.56 4.45
N ILE A 13 -1.03 -20.87 5.59
CA ILE A 13 -0.67 -21.43 6.90
C ILE A 13 -1.85 -21.11 7.80
N TYR A 14 -2.47 -22.16 8.35
CA TYR A 14 -3.67 -21.99 9.18
C TYR A 14 -3.26 -21.99 10.64
N GLU A 15 -3.29 -20.82 11.26
CA GLU A 15 -3.03 -20.64 12.71
C GLU A 15 -4.33 -20.57 13.52
N GLY A 16 -5.45 -20.25 12.84
CA GLY A 16 -6.78 -20.17 13.43
C GLY A 16 -7.56 -21.48 13.37
N SER A 17 -8.66 -21.53 14.09
CA SER A 17 -9.62 -22.65 14.14
C SER A 17 -11.06 -22.16 13.97
N SER A 18 -11.27 -21.12 13.20
CA SER A 18 -12.60 -20.53 13.00
C SER A 18 -13.53 -21.38 12.13
N GLY A 19 -12.98 -22.36 11.42
CA GLY A 19 -13.70 -23.14 10.41
C GLY A 19 -13.77 -22.45 9.05
N ASN A 20 -13.13 -21.28 8.91
CA ASN A 20 -13.07 -20.52 7.67
C ASN A 20 -11.62 -20.46 7.15
N PRO A 21 -11.29 -21.12 6.01
CA PRO A 21 -9.92 -21.18 5.52
C PRO A 21 -9.33 -19.80 5.22
N TYR A 22 -10.14 -18.87 4.76
CA TYR A 22 -9.67 -17.52 4.41
C TYR A 22 -9.30 -16.70 5.65
N LEU A 23 -10.05 -16.86 6.74
CA LEU A 23 -9.77 -16.16 7.99
C LEU A 23 -8.60 -16.81 8.72
N ASP A 24 -8.57 -18.14 8.75
CA ASP A 24 -7.53 -18.92 9.45
C ASP A 24 -6.15 -18.82 8.78
N ALA A 25 -6.10 -18.46 7.48
CA ALA A 25 -4.86 -18.22 6.75
C ALA A 25 -4.37 -16.77 6.84
N MET A 26 -5.16 -15.86 7.42
CA MET A 26 -4.71 -14.48 7.63
C MET A 26 -3.61 -14.43 8.69
N PRO A 27 -2.52 -13.66 8.47
CA PRO A 27 -1.53 -13.45 9.51
C PRO A 27 -2.15 -12.72 10.70
N ASP A 28 -1.65 -12.98 11.89
CA ASP A 28 -2.07 -12.27 13.09
C ASP A 28 -1.88 -10.75 12.95
N MET A 29 -2.77 -10.01 13.63
CA MET A 29 -2.66 -8.56 13.71
C MET A 29 -1.37 -8.18 14.46
N LEU A 30 -0.56 -7.30 13.86
CA LEU A 30 0.65 -6.80 14.48
C LEU A 30 0.32 -5.89 15.67
N SER A 31 1.13 -5.95 16.73
CA SER A 31 1.08 -4.94 17.80
C SER A 31 1.55 -3.57 17.27
N PRO A 32 1.22 -2.45 17.96
CA PRO A 32 1.70 -1.13 17.55
C PRO A 32 3.22 -1.06 17.37
N GLU A 33 3.98 -1.72 18.26
CA GLU A 33 5.44 -1.75 18.22
C GLU A 33 5.96 -2.60 17.05
N GLN A 34 5.36 -3.76 16.81
CA GLN A 34 5.70 -4.61 15.66
C GLN A 34 5.40 -3.91 14.35
N PHE A 35 4.22 -3.29 14.25
CA PHE A 35 3.81 -2.52 13.09
C PHE A 35 4.80 -1.38 12.81
N ALA A 36 5.15 -0.58 13.83
CA ALA A 36 6.09 0.51 13.68
C ALA A 36 7.45 0.03 13.15
N ARG A 37 7.99 -1.09 13.67
CA ARG A 37 9.24 -1.67 13.17
C ARG A 37 9.15 -2.10 11.71
N VAL A 38 8.05 -2.72 11.31
CA VAL A 38 7.88 -3.24 9.94
C VAL A 38 7.77 -2.12 8.91
N ILE A 39 7.03 -1.03 9.22
CA ILE A 39 6.80 0.06 8.27
C ILE A 39 7.90 1.11 8.25
N ALA A 40 8.73 1.19 9.29
CA ALA A 40 9.83 2.14 9.35
C ALA A 40 10.80 1.94 8.18
N SER A 41 11.28 3.03 7.64
CA SER A 41 12.33 3.03 6.63
C SER A 41 13.25 4.21 6.85
N CYS A 42 14.54 3.93 6.95
CA CYS A 42 15.58 4.93 7.10
C CYS A 42 16.75 4.56 6.20
N PRO A 43 17.41 5.55 5.57
CA PRO A 43 18.62 5.30 4.81
C PRO A 43 19.78 4.94 5.76
N SER A 44 20.71 4.15 5.29
CA SER A 44 21.98 3.95 5.99
C SER A 44 22.86 5.18 5.84
N VAL A 45 23.44 5.66 6.95
CA VAL A 45 24.43 6.73 6.91
C VAL A 45 25.82 6.09 6.74
N PRO A 46 26.59 6.44 5.68
CA PRO A 46 27.93 5.87 5.47
C PRO A 46 28.89 6.17 6.62
N HIS A 47 29.63 5.18 7.08
CA HIS A 47 30.65 5.35 8.13
C HIS A 47 31.77 6.34 7.74
N ASN A 48 32.06 6.45 6.45
CA ASN A 48 33.09 7.35 5.90
C ASN A 48 32.55 8.71 5.48
N LEU A 49 31.37 9.11 5.94
CA LEU A 49 30.72 10.36 5.55
C LEU A 49 31.66 11.57 5.73
N ALA A 50 32.47 11.60 6.81
CA ALA A 50 33.41 12.69 7.08
C ALA A 50 34.49 12.85 6.00
N GLN A 51 34.82 11.78 5.27
CA GLN A 51 35.87 11.73 4.25
C GLN A 51 35.34 11.98 2.83
N MET A 52 33.99 12.00 2.67
CA MET A 52 33.35 12.16 1.35
C MET A 52 33.41 13.61 0.87
N SER A 53 33.59 13.79 -0.43
CA SER A 53 33.51 15.08 -1.09
C SER A 53 32.08 15.66 -1.03
N PRO A 54 31.88 16.97 -1.24
CA PRO A 54 30.53 17.56 -1.33
C PRO A 54 29.67 16.92 -2.42
N GLU A 55 30.25 16.51 -3.54
CA GLU A 55 29.56 15.88 -4.66
C GLU A 55 29.08 14.48 -4.28
N GLU A 56 29.93 13.67 -3.63
CA GLU A 56 29.57 12.35 -3.14
C GLU A 56 28.42 12.45 -2.10
N ARG A 57 28.51 13.41 -1.16
CA ARG A 57 27.45 13.64 -0.18
C ARG A 57 26.13 14.06 -0.83
N ARG A 58 26.18 14.89 -1.89
CA ARG A 58 24.99 15.26 -2.65
C ARG A 58 24.37 14.04 -3.34
N GLY A 59 25.16 13.06 -3.76
CA GLY A 59 24.70 11.79 -4.28
C GLY A 59 23.86 10.97 -3.28
N LEU A 60 24.00 11.22 -1.98
CA LEU A 60 23.22 10.55 -0.94
C LEU A 60 21.84 11.20 -0.66
N LEU A 61 21.65 12.47 -1.03
CA LEU A 61 20.42 13.23 -0.72
C LEU A 61 19.12 12.57 -1.21
N PRO A 62 19.06 11.92 -2.37
CA PRO A 62 17.86 11.22 -2.81
C PRO A 62 17.38 10.15 -1.81
N SER A 63 18.28 9.59 -1.01
CA SER A 63 17.94 8.60 0.01
C SER A 63 17.06 9.17 1.16
N ILE A 64 17.10 10.50 1.38
CA ILE A 64 16.25 11.18 2.37
C ILE A 64 14.76 10.98 2.03
N SER A 65 14.42 10.91 0.75
CA SER A 65 13.04 10.66 0.33
C SER A 65 12.51 9.27 0.73
N SER A 66 13.39 8.34 1.06
CA SER A 66 13.03 6.99 1.55
C SER A 66 12.71 6.95 3.04
N ILE A 67 12.99 8.03 3.77
CA ILE A 67 12.68 8.10 5.20
C ILE A 67 11.18 7.98 5.41
N TYR A 68 10.80 7.02 6.23
CA TYR A 68 9.44 6.85 6.68
C TYR A 68 9.40 6.64 8.18
N VAL A 69 8.88 7.65 8.89
CA VAL A 69 8.78 7.65 10.34
C VAL A 69 7.41 7.12 10.75
N PRO A 70 7.34 6.01 11.47
CA PRO A 70 6.09 5.52 12.04
C PRO A 70 5.51 6.50 13.07
N MET A 71 4.22 6.80 12.93
CA MET A 71 3.48 7.66 13.84
C MET A 71 2.22 6.93 14.33
N PRO A 72 1.71 7.20 15.56
CA PRO A 72 0.59 6.47 16.15
C PRO A 72 -0.68 6.41 15.28
N TYR A 73 -1.00 7.47 14.54
CA TYR A 73 -2.19 7.52 13.67
C TYR A 73 -2.13 6.51 12.51
N GLN A 74 -0.94 6.10 12.09
CA GLN A 74 -0.76 5.13 11.02
C GLN A 74 -1.17 3.72 11.47
N TYR A 75 -0.96 3.41 12.76
CA TYR A 75 -1.46 2.16 13.34
C TYR A 75 -3.00 2.09 13.32
N ALA A 76 -3.68 3.21 13.58
CA ALA A 76 -5.14 3.25 13.47
C ALA A 76 -5.65 2.98 12.05
N ILE A 77 -4.88 3.43 11.02
CA ILE A 77 -5.19 3.09 9.62
C ILE A 77 -4.98 1.59 9.38
N TYR A 78 -3.84 1.04 9.84
CA TYR A 78 -3.55 -0.39 9.71
C TYR A 78 -4.63 -1.24 10.38
N ASP A 79 -4.97 -0.95 11.64
CA ASP A 79 -6.02 -1.64 12.39
C ASP A 79 -7.36 -1.62 11.64
N THR A 80 -7.70 -0.45 11.07
CA THR A 80 -8.95 -0.29 10.32
C THR A 80 -8.95 -1.15 9.04
N LEU A 81 -7.87 -1.13 8.26
CA LEU A 81 -7.76 -1.91 7.02
C LEU A 81 -7.70 -3.42 7.30
N TYR A 82 -6.94 -3.83 8.33
CA TYR A 82 -6.87 -5.23 8.74
C TYR A 82 -8.26 -5.75 9.15
N ARG A 83 -8.98 -5.01 10.00
CA ARG A 83 -10.34 -5.40 10.42
C ARG A 83 -11.33 -5.41 9.26
N ALA A 84 -11.20 -4.53 8.29
CA ALA A 84 -12.03 -4.55 7.09
C ALA A 84 -11.84 -5.84 6.30
N ILE A 85 -10.59 -6.28 6.10
CA ILE A 85 -10.27 -7.56 5.45
C ILE A 85 -10.84 -8.73 6.27
N ALA A 86 -10.58 -8.75 7.58
CA ALA A 86 -11.07 -9.81 8.45
C ALA A 86 -12.60 -9.87 8.48
N THR A 87 -13.30 -8.71 8.42
CA THR A 87 -14.76 -8.66 8.35
C THR A 87 -15.28 -9.27 7.07
N THR A 88 -14.66 -8.97 5.92
CA THR A 88 -15.03 -9.60 4.63
C THR A 88 -15.01 -11.12 4.74
N TYR A 89 -14.00 -11.70 5.38
CA TYR A 89 -13.89 -13.15 5.48
C TYR A 89 -14.71 -13.75 6.63
N ARG A 90 -15.01 -13.00 7.70
CA ARG A 90 -15.77 -13.49 8.85
C ARG A 90 -17.26 -13.59 8.60
N THR A 91 -17.82 -12.64 7.85
CA THR A 91 -19.29 -12.46 7.73
C THR A 91 -19.93 -13.30 6.66
N ALA A 92 -19.14 -14.06 5.87
CA ALA A 92 -19.65 -14.87 4.78
C ALA A 92 -19.08 -16.29 4.84
N ASP A 93 -19.92 -17.27 4.63
CA ASP A 93 -19.49 -18.45 3.90
C ASP A 93 -19.10 -17.97 2.49
N VAL A 94 -17.81 -17.75 2.28
CA VAL A 94 -17.29 -17.12 1.06
C VAL A 94 -17.63 -17.94 -0.17
N VAL A 95 -17.71 -19.26 -0.03
CA VAL A 95 -18.09 -20.17 -1.13
C VAL A 95 -19.57 -19.99 -1.50
N GLU A 96 -20.45 -19.97 -0.50
CA GLU A 96 -21.88 -19.79 -0.70
C GLU A 96 -22.21 -18.39 -1.22
N SER A 97 -21.56 -17.37 -0.69
CA SER A 97 -21.67 -15.99 -1.15
C SER A 97 -21.18 -15.81 -2.58
N THR A 98 -20.05 -16.41 -2.95
CA THR A 98 -19.56 -16.38 -4.33
C THR A 98 -20.53 -17.05 -5.28
N ARG A 99 -21.10 -18.20 -4.90
CA ARG A 99 -22.16 -18.88 -5.68
C ARG A 99 -23.40 -18.02 -5.82
N ALA A 100 -23.85 -17.36 -4.76
CA ALA A 100 -25.01 -16.49 -4.76
C ALA A 100 -24.81 -15.27 -5.66
N ILE A 101 -23.64 -14.63 -5.61
CA ILE A 101 -23.27 -13.50 -6.49
C ILE A 101 -23.28 -13.96 -7.97
N ASN A 102 -22.64 -15.08 -8.27
CA ASN A 102 -22.61 -15.61 -9.63
C ASN A 102 -24.02 -15.98 -10.12
N ALA A 103 -24.87 -16.55 -9.26
CA ALA A 103 -26.26 -16.84 -9.59
C ALA A 103 -27.04 -15.56 -9.91
N TYR A 104 -26.88 -14.52 -9.09
CA TYR A 104 -27.51 -13.21 -9.32
C TYR A 104 -27.12 -12.62 -10.68
N TYR A 105 -25.81 -12.59 -11.01
CA TYR A 105 -25.35 -12.05 -12.28
C TYR A 105 -25.66 -12.95 -13.49
N CYS A 106 -26.00 -14.21 -13.27
CA CYS A 106 -26.56 -15.10 -14.29
C CYS A 106 -28.09 -14.98 -14.42
N GLY A 107 -28.73 -14.00 -13.77
CA GLY A 107 -30.18 -13.79 -13.81
C GLY A 107 -30.97 -14.81 -13.00
N ARG A 108 -30.36 -15.47 -12.01
CA ARG A 108 -31.01 -16.38 -11.08
C ARG A 108 -31.29 -15.64 -9.78
N ASP A 109 -32.45 -15.87 -9.19
CA ASP A 109 -32.78 -15.29 -7.88
C ASP A 109 -31.79 -15.77 -6.82
N SER A 110 -31.13 -14.82 -6.13
CA SER A 110 -30.30 -15.10 -4.97
C SER A 110 -30.57 -14.06 -3.90
N ASN A 111 -31.03 -14.49 -2.75
CA ASN A 111 -31.12 -13.66 -1.54
C ASN A 111 -29.72 -13.58 -0.93
N TYR A 112 -28.97 -12.53 -1.26
CA TYR A 112 -27.72 -12.32 -0.56
C TYR A 112 -27.62 -10.90 -0.01
N ALA A 113 -27.19 -10.79 1.24
CA ALA A 113 -26.97 -9.52 1.90
C ALA A 113 -25.46 -9.31 2.07
N THR A 114 -24.95 -8.16 1.62
CA THR A 114 -23.54 -7.82 1.83
C THR A 114 -23.36 -7.23 3.22
N GLN A 115 -22.33 -7.67 3.93
CA GLN A 115 -21.89 -7.08 5.19
C GLN A 115 -20.46 -6.51 5.07
N ALA A 116 -20.00 -6.28 3.86
CA ALA A 116 -18.70 -5.69 3.60
C ALA A 116 -18.56 -4.31 4.27
N ASP A 117 -17.40 -4.03 4.84
CA ASP A 117 -17.10 -2.75 5.45
C ASP A 117 -16.72 -1.71 4.38
N SER A 118 -16.99 -0.46 4.64
CA SER A 118 -16.56 0.63 3.77
C SER A 118 -16.08 1.82 4.59
N GLY A 119 -15.04 2.48 4.08
CA GLY A 119 -14.43 3.59 4.79
C GLY A 119 -13.73 4.58 3.87
N SER A 120 -13.25 5.66 4.47
CA SER A 120 -12.46 6.66 3.77
C SER A 120 -11.25 7.10 4.57
N ILE A 121 -10.16 7.38 3.86
CA ILE A 121 -8.93 7.94 4.41
C ILE A 121 -8.66 9.23 3.65
N LEU A 122 -8.98 10.35 4.27
CA LEU A 122 -8.94 11.65 3.63
C LEU A 122 -7.86 12.54 4.27
N GLY A 123 -7.25 13.40 3.46
CA GLY A 123 -6.27 14.35 3.96
C GLY A 123 -5.72 15.21 2.81
N ILE A 124 -5.15 16.34 3.16
CA ILE A 124 -4.55 17.23 2.15
C ILE A 124 -3.36 16.56 1.44
N PRO A 125 -2.99 17.01 0.23
CA PRO A 125 -1.81 16.51 -0.45
C PRO A 125 -0.55 16.64 0.42
N GLY A 126 0.29 15.61 0.39
CA GLY A 126 1.54 15.60 1.17
C GLY A 126 1.44 15.07 2.61
N CYS A 127 0.24 14.80 3.14
CA CYS A 127 0.07 14.16 4.47
C CYS A 127 0.39 12.66 4.52
N GLY A 128 0.82 12.07 3.41
CA GLY A 128 1.28 10.68 3.37
C GLY A 128 0.19 9.62 3.25
N LYS A 129 -1.04 9.94 2.83
CA LYS A 129 -2.17 8.99 2.68
C LYS A 129 -1.79 7.72 1.93
N THR A 130 -1.48 7.87 0.64
CA THR A 130 -1.11 6.75 -0.25
C THR A 130 0.08 5.96 0.28
N ALA A 131 1.13 6.67 0.77
CA ALA A 131 2.31 6.03 1.34
C ALA A 131 1.96 5.19 2.58
N THR A 132 1.12 5.72 3.48
CA THR A 132 0.66 5.00 4.67
C THR A 132 -0.17 3.78 4.30
N VAL A 133 -1.15 3.95 3.42
CA VAL A 133 -2.02 2.84 2.99
C VAL A 133 -1.19 1.72 2.35
N ARG A 134 -0.29 2.06 1.41
CA ARG A 134 0.59 1.06 0.77
C ARG A 134 1.46 0.33 1.78
N ARG A 135 2.01 1.03 2.79
CA ARG A 135 2.81 0.38 3.85
C ARG A 135 1.95 -0.48 4.77
N CYS A 136 0.74 -0.05 5.13
CA CYS A 136 -0.19 -0.89 5.88
C CYS A 136 -0.53 -2.17 5.12
N LEU A 137 -0.87 -2.07 3.85
CA LEU A 137 -1.19 -3.23 3.01
C LEU A 137 0.02 -4.17 2.85
N SER A 138 1.23 -3.62 2.74
CA SER A 138 2.45 -4.41 2.61
C SER A 138 2.88 -5.18 3.87
N THR A 139 2.18 -5.00 4.99
CA THR A 139 2.37 -5.84 6.18
C THR A 139 1.66 -7.19 6.07
N MET A 140 0.77 -7.34 5.09
CA MET A 140 -0.03 -8.54 4.81
C MET A 140 0.32 -9.10 3.43
N PRO A 141 0.34 -10.43 3.24
CA PRO A 141 0.51 -11.02 1.92
C PRO A 141 -0.63 -10.56 1.00
N GLN A 142 -0.31 -10.23 -0.24
CA GLN A 142 -1.34 -9.83 -1.20
C GLN A 142 -2.17 -11.01 -1.67
N VAL A 143 -1.54 -12.16 -1.86
CA VAL A 143 -2.19 -13.39 -2.31
C VAL A 143 -1.82 -14.54 -1.39
N ILE A 144 -2.80 -15.29 -0.94
CA ILE A 144 -2.65 -16.53 -0.19
C ILE A 144 -3.16 -17.67 -1.06
N GLU A 145 -2.34 -18.67 -1.31
CA GLU A 145 -2.68 -19.83 -2.12
C GLU A 145 -3.06 -20.98 -1.22
N HIS A 146 -4.30 -21.47 -1.38
CA HIS A 146 -4.84 -22.58 -0.62
C HIS A 146 -4.74 -23.87 -1.43
N VAL A 147 -4.36 -24.94 -0.79
CA VAL A 147 -4.27 -26.29 -1.38
C VAL A 147 -5.16 -27.26 -0.63
N GLU A 148 -5.13 -27.22 0.69
CA GLU A 148 -5.87 -28.14 1.57
C GLU A 148 -6.25 -27.39 2.85
N TYR A 149 -7.45 -27.63 3.37
CA TYR A 149 -7.91 -27.11 4.65
C TYR A 149 -8.61 -28.21 5.44
N GLN A 150 -8.16 -28.49 6.67
CA GLN A 150 -8.71 -29.54 7.56
C GLN A 150 -8.85 -30.93 6.88
N GLY A 151 -7.85 -31.32 6.06
CA GLY A 151 -7.84 -32.60 5.36
C GLY A 151 -8.72 -32.63 4.10
N GLN A 152 -9.32 -31.51 3.69
CA GLN A 152 -10.13 -31.40 2.48
C GLN A 152 -9.42 -30.54 1.42
N PRO A 153 -9.49 -30.91 0.14
CA PRO A 153 -8.95 -30.09 -0.93
C PRO A 153 -9.59 -28.71 -0.96
N CYS A 154 -8.75 -27.66 -1.01
CA CYS A 154 -9.18 -26.27 -1.06
C CYS A 154 -8.29 -25.49 -2.07
N TYR A 155 -8.48 -25.77 -3.36
CA TYR A 155 -7.66 -25.15 -4.41
C TYR A 155 -8.21 -23.79 -4.81
N CYS A 156 -7.71 -22.73 -4.19
CA CYS A 156 -8.09 -21.37 -4.57
C CYS A 156 -7.00 -20.35 -4.21
N LYS A 157 -7.08 -19.18 -4.84
CA LYS A 157 -6.26 -18.01 -4.51
C LYS A 157 -7.11 -16.97 -3.80
N GLN A 158 -6.69 -16.60 -2.61
CA GLN A 158 -7.29 -15.53 -1.82
C GLN A 158 -6.50 -14.26 -2.05
N VAL A 159 -7.12 -13.24 -2.66
CA VAL A 159 -6.52 -11.92 -2.82
C VAL A 159 -6.91 -11.06 -1.61
N THR A 160 -6.01 -10.87 -0.68
CA THR A 160 -6.33 -10.18 0.57
C THR A 160 -6.63 -8.70 0.36
N TRP A 161 -5.92 -8.05 -0.58
CA TRP A 161 -6.14 -6.67 -0.91
C TRP A 161 -5.76 -6.33 -2.35
N LEU A 162 -6.45 -5.34 -2.90
CA LEU A 162 -6.11 -4.65 -4.15
C LEU A 162 -6.04 -3.15 -3.91
N HIS A 163 -5.12 -2.48 -4.58
CA HIS A 163 -4.98 -1.03 -4.58
C HIS A 163 -5.00 -0.50 -6.01
N VAL A 164 -5.97 0.35 -6.31
CA VAL A 164 -6.16 0.94 -7.64
C VAL A 164 -6.33 2.45 -7.54
N GLU A 165 -6.02 3.16 -8.60
CA GLU A 165 -6.25 4.61 -8.68
C GLU A 165 -7.57 4.90 -9.39
N CYS A 166 -8.33 5.85 -8.85
CA CYS A 166 -9.52 6.38 -9.48
C CYS A 166 -9.12 7.15 -10.75
N PRO A 167 -9.63 6.76 -11.92
CA PRO A 167 -9.20 7.35 -13.18
C PRO A 167 -9.60 8.82 -13.29
N SER A 168 -8.73 9.62 -13.90
CA SER A 168 -8.96 11.06 -14.13
C SER A 168 -10.04 11.35 -15.17
N ASP A 169 -10.34 10.41 -16.07
CA ASP A 169 -11.42 10.47 -17.05
C ASP A 169 -12.79 10.13 -16.46
N CYS A 170 -12.83 9.70 -15.21
CA CYS A 170 -14.05 9.26 -14.49
C CYS A 170 -14.84 8.16 -15.21
N SER A 171 -14.18 7.35 -16.01
CA SER A 171 -14.78 6.26 -16.74
C SER A 171 -14.90 5.00 -15.89
N ILE A 172 -16.10 4.42 -15.83
CA ILE A 172 -16.32 3.10 -15.21
C ILE A 172 -15.47 2.03 -15.93
N LYS A 173 -15.32 2.11 -17.25
CA LYS A 173 -14.48 1.18 -18.01
C LYS A 173 -13.03 1.25 -17.58
N THR A 174 -12.48 2.47 -17.47
CA THR A 174 -11.07 2.67 -17.07
C THR A 174 -10.84 2.17 -15.66
N LEU A 175 -11.76 2.44 -14.71
CA LEU A 175 -11.66 1.88 -13.36
C LEU A 175 -11.72 0.36 -13.38
N GLY A 176 -12.63 -0.22 -14.15
CA GLY A 176 -12.73 -1.67 -14.31
C GLY A 176 -11.45 -2.30 -14.87
N PHE A 177 -10.85 -1.67 -15.87
CA PHE A 177 -9.56 -2.11 -16.41
C PHE A 177 -8.42 -1.98 -15.39
N ASN A 178 -8.41 -0.92 -14.56
CA ASN A 178 -7.43 -0.79 -13.48
C ASN A 178 -7.58 -1.93 -12.45
N VAL A 179 -8.81 -2.32 -12.11
CA VAL A 179 -9.05 -3.45 -11.19
C VAL A 179 -8.60 -4.77 -11.83
N MET A 180 -8.92 -5.02 -13.11
CA MET A 180 -8.47 -6.21 -13.82
C MET A 180 -6.95 -6.28 -13.92
N ALA A 181 -6.29 -5.16 -14.24
CA ALA A 181 -4.83 -5.07 -14.29
C ALA A 181 -4.19 -5.35 -12.90
N ALA A 182 -4.81 -4.84 -11.83
CA ALA A 182 -4.33 -5.11 -10.48
C ALA A 182 -4.48 -6.59 -10.09
N LEU A 183 -5.58 -7.24 -10.48
CA LEU A 183 -5.76 -8.68 -10.33
C LEU A 183 -4.73 -9.48 -11.14
N ASP A 184 -4.56 -9.15 -12.44
CA ASP A 184 -3.60 -9.81 -13.31
C ASP A 184 -2.18 -9.75 -12.73
N ASN A 185 -1.79 -8.59 -12.20
CA ASN A 185 -0.49 -8.41 -11.55
C ASN A 185 -0.37 -9.20 -10.23
N ALA A 186 -1.48 -9.38 -9.51
CA ALA A 186 -1.47 -10.08 -8.23
C ALA A 186 -1.40 -11.62 -8.39
N ILE A 187 -2.19 -12.18 -9.31
CA ILE A 187 -2.38 -13.63 -9.42
C ILE A 187 -1.84 -14.25 -10.72
N GLY A 188 -1.27 -13.42 -11.63
CA GLY A 188 -0.75 -13.88 -12.92
C GLY A 188 -1.84 -14.25 -13.93
N SER A 189 -3.03 -13.67 -13.83
CA SER A 189 -4.12 -13.87 -14.78
C SER A 189 -4.00 -12.95 -16.01
N HIS A 190 -4.96 -13.06 -16.95
CA HIS A 190 -5.00 -12.26 -18.17
C HIS A 190 -6.41 -11.67 -18.41
N TYR A 191 -7.10 -11.27 -17.33
CA TYR A 191 -8.47 -10.73 -17.40
C TYR A 191 -8.55 -9.45 -18.23
N LEU A 192 -7.57 -8.54 -18.06
CA LEU A 192 -7.52 -7.29 -18.81
C LEU A 192 -7.40 -7.56 -20.31
N GLN A 193 -6.45 -8.40 -20.73
CA GLN A 193 -6.22 -8.72 -22.13
C GLN A 193 -7.45 -9.39 -22.76
N SER A 194 -8.05 -10.35 -22.06
CA SER A 194 -9.26 -11.06 -22.51
C SER A 194 -10.43 -10.10 -22.69
N THR A 195 -10.60 -9.14 -21.78
CA THR A 195 -11.70 -8.17 -21.81
C THR A 195 -11.47 -7.08 -22.85
N GLN A 196 -10.25 -6.59 -23.03
CA GLN A 196 -9.90 -5.59 -24.05
C GLN A 196 -10.06 -6.14 -25.48
N GLY A 197 -9.92 -7.44 -25.66
CA GLY A 197 -10.25 -8.12 -26.93
C GLY A 197 -11.73 -7.97 -27.33
N LEU A 198 -12.63 -7.76 -26.36
CA LEU A 198 -14.05 -7.50 -26.56
C LEU A 198 -14.28 -5.99 -26.82
N ARG A 199 -13.92 -5.49 -27.99
CA ARG A 199 -13.98 -4.05 -28.36
C ARG A 199 -15.34 -3.38 -28.09
N SER A 200 -16.43 -4.12 -28.03
CA SER A 200 -17.81 -3.64 -27.85
C SER A 200 -18.32 -3.73 -26.41
N ALA A 201 -17.53 -4.16 -25.43
CA ALA A 201 -18.00 -4.28 -24.05
C ALA A 201 -18.52 -2.94 -23.50
N SER A 202 -19.78 -2.93 -23.04
CA SER A 202 -20.41 -1.75 -22.45
C SER A 202 -19.82 -1.45 -21.06
N ALA A 203 -19.99 -0.22 -20.56
CA ALA A 203 -19.57 0.13 -19.19
C ALA A 203 -20.26 -0.75 -18.15
N SER A 204 -21.54 -1.11 -18.35
CA SER A 204 -22.28 -2.00 -17.44
C SER A 204 -21.73 -3.43 -17.48
N ALA A 205 -21.36 -3.94 -18.66
CA ALA A 205 -20.74 -5.26 -18.76
C ALA A 205 -19.40 -5.33 -18.01
N ILE A 206 -18.55 -4.30 -18.16
CA ILE A 206 -17.30 -4.19 -17.41
C ILE A 206 -17.57 -4.08 -15.90
N ALA A 207 -18.55 -3.28 -15.50
CA ALA A 207 -18.95 -3.14 -14.10
C ALA A 207 -19.36 -4.48 -13.47
N THR A 208 -20.20 -5.26 -14.18
CA THR A 208 -20.60 -6.60 -13.76
C THR A 208 -19.42 -7.55 -13.69
N GLN A 209 -18.55 -7.54 -14.71
CA GLN A 209 -17.35 -8.38 -14.74
C GLN A 209 -16.43 -8.11 -13.53
N VAL A 210 -16.22 -6.85 -13.15
CA VAL A 210 -15.45 -6.49 -11.96
C VAL A 210 -16.02 -7.11 -10.70
N LYS A 211 -17.35 -7.01 -10.49
CA LYS A 211 -18.03 -7.59 -9.32
C LYS A 211 -17.81 -9.12 -9.25
N ILE A 212 -17.95 -9.81 -10.38
CA ILE A 212 -17.70 -11.25 -10.47
C ILE A 212 -16.24 -11.59 -10.18
N LEU A 213 -15.28 -10.81 -10.72
CA LEU A 213 -13.86 -11.06 -10.51
C LEU A 213 -13.43 -10.83 -9.06
N LEU A 214 -13.95 -9.81 -8.40
CA LEU A 214 -13.71 -9.56 -6.97
C LEU A 214 -14.20 -10.75 -6.11
N ALA A 215 -15.39 -11.26 -6.42
CA ALA A 215 -15.96 -12.40 -5.70
C ALA A 215 -15.19 -13.70 -5.95
N ASN A 216 -14.91 -14.03 -7.21
CA ASN A 216 -14.26 -15.29 -7.59
C ASN A 216 -12.80 -15.40 -7.14
N ASN A 217 -12.13 -14.25 -6.96
CA ASN A 217 -10.76 -14.21 -6.45
C ASN A 217 -10.71 -13.91 -4.94
N HIS A 218 -11.85 -14.01 -4.26
CA HIS A 218 -11.96 -13.83 -2.81
C HIS A 218 -11.26 -12.55 -2.32
N VAL A 219 -11.52 -11.41 -3.00
CA VAL A 219 -10.87 -10.15 -2.67
C VAL A 219 -11.39 -9.62 -1.34
N GLY A 220 -10.50 -9.53 -0.35
CA GLY A 220 -10.83 -9.07 1.00
C GLY A 220 -11.07 -7.57 1.08
N LEU A 221 -10.21 -6.78 0.40
CA LEU A 221 -10.24 -5.33 0.42
C LEU A 221 -9.88 -4.75 -0.95
N LEU A 222 -10.69 -3.83 -1.43
CA LEU A 222 -10.37 -2.96 -2.56
C LEU A 222 -10.13 -1.53 -2.05
N VAL A 223 -8.92 -1.01 -2.25
CA VAL A 223 -8.61 0.40 -2.00
C VAL A 223 -8.66 1.16 -3.31
N VAL A 224 -9.49 2.21 -3.36
CA VAL A 224 -9.59 3.14 -4.49
C VAL A 224 -8.95 4.46 -4.08
N ASP A 225 -7.76 4.74 -4.61
CA ASP A 225 -7.00 5.95 -4.32
C ASP A 225 -7.35 7.10 -5.29
N GLU A 226 -6.98 8.33 -4.92
CA GLU A 226 -7.25 9.56 -5.70
C GLU A 226 -8.74 9.77 -6.05
N VAL A 227 -9.63 9.34 -5.14
CA VAL A 227 -11.09 9.32 -5.39
C VAL A 227 -11.71 10.70 -5.66
N GLN A 228 -11.03 11.80 -5.31
CA GLN A 228 -11.44 13.16 -5.69
C GLN A 228 -11.50 13.38 -7.21
N ASN A 229 -10.83 12.57 -8.03
CA ASN A 229 -10.92 12.64 -9.49
C ASN A 229 -12.38 12.47 -9.93
N ALA A 230 -13.13 11.58 -9.30
CA ALA A 230 -14.55 11.36 -9.58
C ALA A 230 -15.41 12.61 -9.29
N VAL A 231 -15.03 13.41 -8.26
CA VAL A 231 -15.75 14.65 -7.90
C VAL A 231 -15.41 15.79 -8.85
N LEU A 232 -14.13 15.97 -9.16
CA LEU A 232 -13.64 17.08 -9.99
C LEU A 232 -14.25 17.06 -11.38
N THR A 233 -14.30 15.91 -12.03
CA THR A 233 -14.85 15.76 -13.38
C THR A 233 -16.37 15.88 -13.39
N ALA A 234 -17.05 15.38 -12.38
CA ALA A 234 -18.49 15.55 -12.23
C ALA A 234 -18.91 17.03 -12.13
N LYS A 235 -18.11 17.86 -11.45
CA LYS A 235 -18.32 19.32 -11.37
C LYS A 235 -18.10 20.02 -12.72
N LYS A 236 -17.10 19.60 -13.50
CA LYS A 236 -16.80 20.20 -14.81
C LYS A 236 -17.89 19.94 -15.85
N ASN A 237 -18.43 18.74 -15.86
CA ASN A 237 -19.31 18.30 -16.95
C ASN A 237 -20.80 18.54 -16.68
N ARG A 238 -21.22 19.01 -15.50
CA ARG A 238 -22.63 19.19 -15.08
C ARG A 238 -23.53 17.98 -15.33
N GLN A 239 -22.94 16.81 -15.52
CA GLN A 239 -23.64 15.54 -15.81
C GLN A 239 -23.82 14.72 -14.55
N GLU A 240 -24.77 13.78 -14.57
CA GLU A 240 -24.86 12.73 -13.57
C GLU A 240 -23.52 12.07 -13.35
N LYS A 241 -23.27 11.63 -12.12
CA LYS A 241 -21.99 11.12 -11.63
C LYS A 241 -21.93 9.57 -11.76
N PRO A 242 -21.83 8.99 -12.99
CA PRO A 242 -21.97 7.53 -13.17
C PRO A 242 -20.91 6.76 -12.40
N LEU A 243 -19.67 7.27 -12.34
CA LEU A 243 -18.60 6.61 -11.60
C LEU A 243 -18.86 6.64 -10.10
N ILE A 244 -19.39 7.76 -9.57
CA ILE A 244 -19.75 7.87 -8.15
C ILE A 244 -20.84 6.84 -7.81
N ARG A 245 -21.88 6.78 -8.63
CA ARG A 245 -22.94 5.80 -8.47
C ARG A 245 -22.39 4.37 -8.51
N TYR A 246 -21.52 4.07 -9.45
CA TYR A 246 -20.88 2.78 -9.56
C TYR A 246 -20.03 2.44 -8.31
N LEU A 247 -19.26 3.39 -7.78
CA LEU A 247 -18.52 3.18 -6.54
C LEU A 247 -19.44 2.85 -5.35
N VAL A 248 -20.63 3.50 -5.29
CA VAL A 248 -21.67 3.17 -4.29
C VAL A 248 -22.23 1.76 -4.52
N GLU A 249 -22.52 1.42 -5.76
CA GLU A 249 -23.03 0.08 -6.14
C GLU A 249 -22.01 -1.01 -5.77
N LEU A 250 -20.72 -0.78 -6.01
CA LEU A 250 -19.68 -1.71 -5.60
C LEU A 250 -19.71 -1.98 -4.07
N THR A 251 -19.92 -0.95 -3.24
CA THR A 251 -19.97 -1.14 -1.78
C THR A 251 -21.22 -1.89 -1.31
N ASN A 252 -22.29 -1.87 -2.09
CA ASN A 252 -23.56 -2.49 -1.74
C ASN A 252 -23.72 -3.90 -2.29
N GLU A 253 -23.07 -4.17 -3.44
CA GLU A 253 -23.30 -5.37 -4.23
C GLU A 253 -22.10 -6.32 -4.29
N THR A 254 -21.02 -6.01 -3.57
CA THR A 254 -19.87 -6.91 -3.45
C THR A 254 -19.65 -7.33 -2.00
N MET A 255 -19.05 -8.52 -1.83
CA MET A 255 -18.60 -8.99 -0.51
C MET A 255 -17.29 -8.33 -0.09
N THR A 256 -16.60 -7.66 -1.00
CA THR A 256 -15.30 -7.03 -0.80
C THR A 256 -15.46 -5.74 -0.02
N SER A 257 -14.71 -5.55 1.06
CA SER A 257 -14.62 -4.27 1.75
C SER A 257 -13.97 -3.23 0.84
N ILE A 258 -14.49 -2.00 0.84
CA ILE A 258 -14.01 -0.94 -0.07
C ILE A 258 -13.61 0.30 0.72
N TYR A 259 -12.36 0.73 0.54
CA TYR A 259 -11.84 1.94 1.16
C TYR A 259 -11.42 2.97 0.12
N PHE A 260 -11.88 4.20 0.35
CA PHE A 260 -11.62 5.33 -0.53
C PHE A 260 -10.52 6.22 0.05
N VAL A 261 -9.50 6.49 -0.74
CA VAL A 261 -8.39 7.36 -0.35
C VAL A 261 -8.41 8.62 -1.21
N GLY A 262 -8.26 9.78 -0.58
CA GLY A 262 -8.30 11.03 -1.36
C GLY A 262 -8.13 12.29 -0.54
N THR A 263 -8.38 13.42 -1.20
CA THR A 263 -8.37 14.74 -0.56
C THR A 263 -9.72 15.04 0.11
N PRO A 264 -9.82 16.07 0.98
CA PRO A 264 -11.09 16.47 1.60
C PRO A 264 -12.20 16.77 0.59
N LEU A 265 -11.86 17.10 -0.66
CA LEU A 265 -12.85 17.28 -1.74
C LEU A 265 -13.70 16.01 -1.97
N ALA A 266 -13.14 14.84 -1.68
CA ALA A 266 -13.85 13.58 -1.79
C ALA A 266 -14.98 13.42 -0.76
N GLU A 267 -15.04 14.24 0.29
CA GLU A 267 -16.16 14.23 1.26
C GLU A 267 -17.51 14.46 0.60
N GLU A 268 -17.54 15.22 -0.50
CA GLU A 268 -18.77 15.45 -1.26
C GLU A 268 -19.40 14.17 -1.81
N LEU A 269 -18.57 13.13 -2.06
CA LEU A 269 -19.05 11.79 -2.41
C LEU A 269 -19.92 11.20 -1.30
N PHE A 270 -19.45 11.32 -0.08
CA PHE A 270 -20.07 10.69 1.09
C PHE A 270 -21.27 11.50 1.59
N ILE A 271 -21.25 12.82 1.45
CA ILE A 271 -22.35 13.70 1.83
C ILE A 271 -23.55 13.53 0.88
N SER A 272 -23.29 13.36 -0.42
CA SER A 272 -24.34 13.26 -1.45
C SER A 272 -25.08 11.91 -1.43
N GLN A 273 -24.59 10.91 -0.69
CA GLN A 273 -25.12 9.56 -0.67
C GLN A 273 -25.32 9.10 0.79
N GLU A 274 -26.56 9.15 1.29
CA GLU A 274 -26.88 8.78 2.67
C GLU A 274 -26.45 7.35 3.04
N HIS A 275 -26.47 6.43 2.08
CA HIS A 275 -26.05 5.04 2.29
C HIS A 275 -24.56 4.93 2.60
N LEU A 276 -23.70 5.71 1.93
CA LEU A 276 -22.26 5.76 2.23
C LEU A 276 -22.01 6.43 3.57
N LYS A 277 -22.73 7.50 3.89
CA LYS A 277 -22.58 8.24 5.15
C LYS A 277 -22.76 7.35 6.38
N ARG A 278 -23.68 6.39 6.34
CA ARG A 278 -23.94 5.47 7.46
C ARG A 278 -22.90 4.37 7.61
N ARG A 279 -22.28 3.93 6.49
CA ARG A 279 -21.35 2.80 6.45
C ARG A 279 -19.89 3.22 6.46
N THR A 280 -19.58 4.50 6.15
CA THR A 280 -18.21 4.94 5.94
C THR A 280 -17.61 5.45 7.24
N ARG A 281 -16.64 4.72 7.77
CA ARG A 281 -15.73 5.22 8.80
C ARG A 281 -14.70 6.13 8.13
N GLY A 282 -14.68 7.40 8.50
CA GLY A 282 -13.72 8.36 7.94
C GLY A 282 -12.51 8.54 8.85
N ILE A 283 -11.32 8.29 8.31
CA ILE A 283 -10.07 8.69 8.95
C ILE A 283 -9.57 9.95 8.25
N ARG A 284 -9.26 10.98 9.03
CA ARG A 284 -8.72 12.23 8.50
C ARG A 284 -7.28 12.41 8.90
N LEU A 285 -6.40 12.50 7.90
CA LEU A 285 -5.01 12.87 8.09
C LEU A 285 -4.88 14.38 7.97
N ALA A 286 -4.37 14.99 9.03
CA ALA A 286 -4.06 16.40 9.07
C ALA A 286 -2.54 16.62 9.07
N PRO A 287 -2.05 17.81 8.68
CA PRO A 287 -0.69 18.22 8.96
C PRO A 287 -0.39 18.14 10.45
N PHE A 288 0.86 17.98 10.80
CA PHE A 288 1.29 18.07 12.20
C PHE A 288 0.90 19.43 12.78
N LYS A 289 0.46 19.42 14.04
CA LYS A 289 0.39 20.62 14.83
C LYS A 289 1.80 20.94 15.38
N PRO A 290 2.09 22.18 15.77
CA PRO A 290 3.35 22.52 16.42
C PRO A 290 3.35 21.99 17.87
N ASP A 291 3.42 20.67 18.00
CA ASP A 291 3.34 19.93 19.26
C ASP A 291 4.37 18.79 19.30
N GLY A 292 4.27 17.95 20.34
CA GLY A 292 5.18 16.82 20.56
C GLY A 292 5.28 15.85 19.38
N ALA A 293 4.20 15.63 18.62
CA ALA A 293 4.22 14.71 17.46
C ALA A 293 5.08 15.28 16.31
N TYR A 294 5.00 16.60 16.07
CA TYR A 294 5.89 17.27 15.13
C TYR A 294 7.34 17.17 15.55
N LEU A 295 7.62 17.46 16.82
CA LEU A 295 8.98 17.38 17.36
C LEU A 295 9.55 15.95 17.28
N GLU A 296 8.75 14.95 17.63
CA GLU A 296 9.15 13.55 17.51
C GLU A 296 9.49 13.20 16.04
N PHE A 297 8.69 13.65 15.09
CA PHE A 297 8.97 13.45 13.68
C PHE A 297 10.28 14.10 13.25
N ILE A 298 10.50 15.38 13.62
CA ILE A 298 11.74 16.10 13.27
C ILE A 298 12.95 15.43 13.94
N GLN A 299 12.87 15.07 15.20
CA GLN A 299 13.96 14.38 15.92
C GLN A 299 14.37 13.07 15.24
N LYS A 300 13.40 12.33 14.69
CA LYS A 300 13.68 11.06 13.99
C LYS A 300 14.33 11.25 12.62
N ILE A 301 14.07 12.35 11.92
CA ILE A 301 14.68 12.62 10.61
C ILE A 301 16.00 13.40 10.72
N TRP A 302 16.19 14.18 11.78
CA TRP A 302 17.33 15.08 11.95
C TRP A 302 18.72 14.44 11.91
N PRO A 303 18.91 13.19 12.36
CA PRO A 303 20.20 12.49 12.27
C PRO A 303 20.68 12.22 10.85
N TYR A 304 19.79 12.26 9.84
CA TYR A 304 20.14 11.95 8.45
C TYR A 304 20.67 13.19 7.70
N GLN A 305 21.70 13.82 8.29
CA GLN A 305 22.39 14.95 7.70
C GLN A 305 23.67 14.49 7.01
N TYR A 306 23.82 14.88 5.75
CA TYR A 306 24.98 14.58 4.90
C TYR A 306 25.87 15.81 4.69
N THR A 307 25.64 16.92 5.41
CA THR A 307 26.47 18.12 5.44
C THR A 307 27.82 17.84 6.11
N ALA A 308 28.78 18.76 5.97
CA ALA A 308 30.12 18.58 6.54
C ALA A 308 30.10 18.44 8.07
N GLN A 309 29.19 19.15 8.71
CA GLN A 309 28.92 19.07 10.13
C GLN A 309 27.41 18.91 10.33
N SER A 310 27.01 18.12 11.30
CA SER A 310 25.60 18.02 11.68
C SER A 310 25.19 19.26 12.48
N ALA A 311 24.14 19.93 12.02
CA ALA A 311 23.54 21.02 12.75
C ALA A 311 22.80 20.52 14.00
N PRO A 312 22.94 21.16 15.15
CA PRO A 312 22.09 20.86 16.29
C PRO A 312 20.65 21.22 16.01
N LEU A 313 19.71 20.42 16.50
CA LEU A 313 18.30 20.73 16.39
C LEU A 313 17.94 21.80 17.44
N THR A 314 17.63 23.01 16.99
CA THR A 314 17.23 24.11 17.84
C THR A 314 15.75 24.44 17.69
N THR A 315 15.15 25.07 18.69
CA THR A 315 13.75 25.55 18.64
C THR A 315 13.53 26.48 17.44
N SER A 316 14.51 27.34 17.15
CA SER A 316 14.44 28.24 15.99
C SER A 316 14.38 27.49 14.66
N ILE A 317 15.22 26.48 14.46
CA ILE A 317 15.18 25.61 13.26
C ILE A 317 13.85 24.86 13.18
N CYS A 318 13.35 24.29 14.30
CA CYS A 318 12.06 23.61 14.32
C CYS A 318 10.92 24.55 13.90
N ASN A 319 10.84 25.74 14.49
CA ASN A 319 9.83 26.72 14.17
C ASN A 319 9.94 27.17 12.69
N LYS A 320 11.17 27.40 12.22
CA LYS A 320 11.39 27.77 10.80
C LYS A 320 10.93 26.69 9.82
N LEU A 321 11.25 25.42 10.10
CA LEU A 321 10.78 24.30 9.30
C LEU A 321 9.26 24.19 9.34
N TYR A 322 8.65 24.41 10.50
CA TYR A 322 7.19 24.40 10.64
C TYR A 322 6.54 25.49 9.82
N ASP A 323 6.97 26.73 9.94
CA ASP A 323 6.44 27.88 9.20
C ASP A 323 6.54 27.66 7.68
N CYS A 324 7.64 27.04 7.24
CA CYS A 324 7.90 26.79 5.82
C CYS A 324 7.18 25.56 5.27
N SER A 325 6.85 24.60 6.10
CA SER A 325 6.18 23.34 5.70
C SER A 325 4.69 23.28 6.01
N GLY A 326 4.22 24.11 6.97
CA GLY A 326 2.87 24.03 7.53
C GLY A 326 2.59 22.71 8.23
N GLY A 327 3.63 22.04 8.74
CA GLY A 327 3.53 20.73 9.36
C GLY A 327 3.22 19.58 8.39
N ILE A 328 3.34 19.81 7.07
CA ILE A 328 3.07 18.77 6.05
C ILE A 328 4.30 17.87 5.90
N PRO A 329 4.21 16.56 6.21
CA PRO A 329 5.36 15.65 6.22
C PRO A 329 6.18 15.65 4.92
N ALA A 330 5.52 15.62 3.77
CA ALA A 330 6.20 15.63 2.48
C ALA A 330 7.00 16.93 2.25
N TYR A 331 6.50 18.06 2.74
CA TYR A 331 7.20 19.33 2.62
C TYR A 331 8.38 19.40 3.58
N ILE A 332 8.22 18.90 4.81
CA ILE A 332 9.32 18.82 5.79
C ILE A 332 10.50 18.03 5.19
N ILE A 333 10.25 16.85 4.67
CA ILE A 333 11.28 15.98 4.06
C ILE A 333 11.93 16.67 2.85
N LYS A 334 11.13 17.31 1.96
CA LYS A 334 11.67 18.02 0.80
C LYS A 334 12.54 19.22 1.20
N ILE A 335 12.07 20.04 2.16
CA ILE A 335 12.82 21.19 2.66
C ILE A 335 14.11 20.72 3.33
N PHE A 336 14.05 19.65 4.13
CA PHE A 336 15.22 19.08 4.81
C PHE A 336 16.27 18.58 3.81
N ALA A 337 15.85 17.86 2.75
CA ALA A 337 16.76 17.38 1.71
C ALA A 337 17.37 18.56 0.91
N GLU A 338 16.54 19.51 0.48
CA GLU A 338 16.99 20.67 -0.31
C GLU A 338 17.89 21.61 0.49
N SER A 339 17.62 21.78 1.79
CA SER A 339 18.49 22.58 2.67
C SER A 339 19.90 21.98 2.72
N GLN A 340 20.03 20.67 2.76
CA GLN A 340 21.34 20.01 2.70
C GLN A 340 22.00 20.20 1.32
N ALA A 341 21.23 20.10 0.23
CA ALA A 341 21.73 20.35 -1.12
C ALA A 341 22.29 21.78 -1.24
N GLN A 342 21.57 22.78 -0.74
CA GLN A 342 21.99 24.16 -0.77
C GLN A 342 23.21 24.41 0.12
N ALA A 343 23.28 23.81 1.31
CA ALA A 343 24.45 23.91 2.18
C ALA A 343 25.71 23.37 1.49
N LEU A 344 25.61 22.19 0.87
CA LEU A 344 26.75 21.58 0.15
C LEU A 344 27.14 22.37 -1.10
N LEU A 345 26.18 22.96 -1.83
CA LEU A 345 26.44 23.79 -3.01
C LEU A 345 27.13 25.11 -2.68
N THR A 346 26.75 25.73 -1.56
CA THR A 346 27.28 27.04 -1.15
C THR A 346 28.51 26.95 -0.24
N GLY A 347 29.01 25.72 0.00
CA GLY A 347 30.19 25.49 0.87
C GLY A 347 29.91 25.73 2.35
N ARG A 348 28.64 25.73 2.78
CA ARG A 348 28.29 25.82 4.21
C ARG A 348 28.52 24.49 4.91
N SER A 349 29.00 24.56 6.14
CA SER A 349 29.31 23.35 6.90
C SER A 349 28.08 22.61 7.40
N CYS A 350 26.96 23.32 7.65
CA CYS A 350 25.75 22.74 8.25
C CYS A 350 24.47 23.47 7.78
N ILE A 351 23.32 22.93 8.16
CA ILE A 351 22.01 23.54 7.92
C ILE A 351 21.80 24.71 8.91
N ASP A 352 21.33 25.85 8.41
CA ASP A 352 20.88 27.00 9.19
C ASP A 352 19.57 27.57 8.65
N GLU A 353 18.98 28.55 9.32
CA GLU A 353 17.72 29.16 8.92
C GLU A 353 17.79 29.83 7.54
N GLN A 354 18.96 30.36 7.17
CA GLN A 354 19.15 31.00 5.88
C GLN A 354 19.14 29.99 4.73
N VAL A 355 19.78 28.84 4.95
CA VAL A 355 19.77 27.73 3.98
C VAL A 355 18.37 27.13 3.85
N ILE A 356 17.63 26.99 4.96
CA ILE A 356 16.21 26.56 4.92
C ILE A 356 15.38 27.53 4.08
N LYS A 357 15.57 28.83 4.26
CA LYS A 357 14.86 29.84 3.46
C LYS A 357 15.19 29.72 1.98
N GLN A 358 16.47 29.60 1.63
CA GLN A 358 16.91 29.38 0.24
C GLN A 358 16.29 28.14 -0.38
N ALA A 359 16.23 27.03 0.35
CA ALA A 359 15.59 25.79 -0.09
C ALA A 359 14.10 25.97 -0.36
N VAL A 360 13.39 26.69 0.50
CA VAL A 360 11.95 26.96 0.33
C VAL A 360 11.69 27.84 -0.89
N ASP A 361 12.48 28.88 -1.08
CA ASP A 361 12.38 29.79 -2.23
C ASP A 361 12.59 29.01 -3.55
N LEU A 362 13.59 28.12 -3.57
CA LEU A 362 13.86 27.26 -4.74
C LEU A 362 12.74 26.25 -5.01
N LEU A 363 12.22 25.61 -3.97
CA LEU A 363 11.14 24.63 -4.08
C LEU A 363 9.78 25.25 -4.43
N ALA A 364 9.66 26.57 -4.34
CA ALA A 364 8.43 27.34 -4.57
C ALA A 364 7.22 26.77 -3.79
N ILE A 365 7.47 26.26 -2.57
CA ILE A 365 6.43 25.65 -1.74
C ILE A 365 5.42 26.71 -1.31
N LYS A 366 4.15 26.48 -1.64
CA LYS A 366 3.02 27.27 -1.16
C LYS A 366 2.29 26.48 -0.08
N VAL A 367 2.48 26.88 1.17
CA VAL A 367 1.83 26.23 2.31
C VAL A 367 0.39 26.71 2.40
N PRO A 368 -0.61 25.80 2.41
CA PRO A 368 -1.97 26.17 2.80
C PRO A 368 -1.93 26.65 4.26
N ARG A 369 -2.38 27.87 4.54
CA ARG A 369 -2.51 28.37 5.91
C ARG A 369 -3.65 27.65 6.62
N THR A 370 -3.35 26.49 7.18
CA THR A 370 -4.32 25.64 7.93
C THR A 370 -4.36 25.98 9.42
N TYR A 371 -3.36 26.70 9.94
CA TYR A 371 -3.27 27.12 11.34
C TYR A 371 -3.04 28.63 11.45
N PRO A 372 -3.52 29.27 12.55
CA PRO A 372 -3.27 30.68 12.78
C PRO A 372 -1.76 30.98 12.82
N ALA A 373 -1.36 32.04 12.13
CA ALA A 373 0.01 32.54 12.22
C ALA A 373 0.35 32.86 13.70
N GLY A 374 1.48 32.35 14.19
CA GLY A 374 1.94 32.63 15.57
C GLY A 374 1.80 31.45 16.53
N THR A 375 1.31 30.28 16.12
CA THR A 375 1.41 29.07 16.94
C THR A 375 2.81 28.46 16.75
N HIS A 376 3.73 28.82 17.61
CA HIS A 376 5.08 28.29 17.66
C HIS A 376 5.18 27.25 18.80
N ILE A 377 6.18 26.39 18.69
CA ILE A 377 6.59 25.52 19.78
C ILE A 377 7.14 26.46 20.87
N SER A 378 6.47 26.54 22.02
CA SER A 378 7.02 27.16 23.18
C SER A 378 8.26 26.38 23.62
N ASP A 379 9.26 27.05 24.23
CA ASP A 379 10.57 26.53 24.65
C ASP A 379 10.44 25.14 25.32
N PHE A 380 10.24 24.11 24.56
CA PHE A 380 10.47 22.76 24.99
C PHE A 380 11.99 22.59 25.07
N GLU A 381 12.50 22.21 26.23
CA GLU A 381 13.83 21.65 26.32
C GLU A 381 13.93 20.50 25.35
N ILE A 382 14.49 20.78 24.17
CA ILE A 382 14.88 19.75 23.21
C ILE A 382 16.03 19.03 23.88
N GLY A 383 15.70 18.02 24.70
CA GLY A 383 16.69 17.21 25.38
C GLY A 383 17.60 16.63 24.31
N MET A 384 18.81 17.17 24.23
CA MET A 384 19.89 16.67 23.41
C MET A 384 20.34 15.31 23.97
N ARG A 385 19.60 14.24 23.66
CA ARG A 385 20.25 12.95 23.54
C ARG A 385 20.96 12.96 22.21
N ALA A 386 22.29 12.85 22.26
CA ALA A 386 23.06 12.51 21.07
C ALA A 386 22.34 11.32 20.39
N PRO A 387 22.06 11.38 19.07
CA PRO A 387 21.43 10.27 18.39
C PRO A 387 22.32 9.05 18.61
N GLU A 388 21.75 8.02 19.26
CA GLU A 388 22.36 6.70 19.20
C GLU A 388 22.44 6.35 17.71
N PRO A 389 23.62 5.94 17.20
CA PRO A 389 23.71 5.47 15.84
C PRO A 389 22.64 4.40 15.67
N PRO A 390 21.91 4.37 14.53
CA PRO A 390 20.90 3.36 14.29
C PRO A 390 21.53 2.02 14.59
N SER A 391 21.05 1.34 15.63
CA SER A 391 21.48 -0.01 15.98
C SER A 391 21.39 -0.82 14.71
N GLU A 392 22.43 -1.59 14.40
CA GLU A 392 22.37 -2.60 13.36
C GLU A 392 21.02 -3.27 13.51
N GLN A 393 20.21 -3.22 12.43
CA GLN A 393 18.90 -3.84 12.46
C GLN A 393 19.15 -5.30 12.85
N GLU A 394 18.84 -5.66 14.08
CA GLU A 394 18.68 -7.06 14.43
C GLU A 394 17.76 -7.62 13.36
N GLU A 395 18.29 -8.53 12.56
CA GLU A 395 17.47 -9.26 11.58
C GLU A 395 16.27 -9.78 12.37
N VAL A 396 15.10 -9.19 12.13
CA VAL A 396 13.84 -9.72 12.69
C VAL A 396 13.87 -11.19 12.34
N PRO A 397 13.86 -12.11 13.32
CA PRO A 397 13.89 -13.53 13.02
C PRO A 397 12.79 -13.78 12.01
N ARG A 398 13.14 -14.39 10.88
CA ARG A 398 12.18 -14.79 9.85
C ARG A 398 11.26 -15.83 10.50
N GLN A 399 10.19 -15.38 11.17
CA GLN A 399 9.22 -16.27 11.82
C GLN A 399 8.43 -17.11 10.82
N TYR A 400 8.63 -16.88 9.53
CA TYR A 400 8.18 -17.77 8.47
C TYR A 400 9.37 -18.50 7.83
N ALA A 401 10.24 -19.08 8.64
CA ALA A 401 11.01 -20.21 8.17
C ALA A 401 9.99 -21.33 7.87
N VAL A 402 9.80 -21.59 6.58
CA VAL A 402 9.13 -22.79 6.09
C VAL A 402 9.58 -23.97 6.96
N LYS A 403 8.75 -24.40 7.92
CA LYS A 403 8.88 -25.75 8.46
C LYS A 403 8.61 -26.66 7.26
N ARG A 404 9.69 -27.09 6.62
CA ARG A 404 9.67 -28.13 5.62
C ARG A 404 8.97 -29.32 6.24
N GLY A 405 7.67 -29.44 6.01
CA GLY A 405 6.99 -30.70 6.08
C GLY A 405 7.71 -31.64 5.13
N ARG A 406 7.99 -32.83 5.61
CA ARG A 406 8.60 -34.00 4.96
C ARG A 406 9.00 -33.80 3.51
N LYS A 407 10.31 -33.99 3.26
CA LYS A 407 10.98 -34.09 1.97
C LYS A 407 10.04 -34.37 0.80
N ALA A 408 9.52 -33.33 0.17
CA ALA A 408 9.33 -33.38 -1.26
C ALA A 408 10.72 -33.43 -1.86
N ALA A 409 10.96 -34.36 -2.76
CA ALA A 409 12.23 -34.54 -3.42
C ALA A 409 12.72 -33.18 -3.90
N GLN A 410 13.96 -32.88 -3.57
CA GLN A 410 14.68 -31.69 -4.02
C GLN A 410 14.56 -31.64 -5.55
N ARG A 411 13.67 -30.79 -6.08
CA ARG A 411 13.70 -30.43 -7.49
C ARG A 411 14.90 -29.52 -7.65
N ASP A 412 15.90 -30.04 -8.30
CA ASP A 412 17.11 -29.30 -8.63
C ASP A 412 16.87 -28.50 -9.93
N ASP A 413 16.12 -27.40 -9.81
CA ASP A 413 15.83 -26.51 -10.95
C ASP A 413 17.13 -25.88 -11.52
N GLY A 414 18.24 -25.93 -10.78
CA GLY A 414 19.57 -25.51 -11.23
C GLY A 414 20.13 -26.38 -12.31
N ASP A 415 19.89 -27.68 -12.28
CA ASP A 415 20.42 -28.65 -13.26
C ASP A 415 19.78 -28.48 -14.65
N LEU A 416 18.53 -28.13 -14.75
CA LEU A 416 17.83 -27.92 -16.02
C LEU A 416 18.31 -26.64 -16.73
N LEU A 417 18.60 -25.59 -15.97
CA LEU A 417 19.10 -24.33 -16.53
C LEU A 417 20.55 -24.48 -17.03
N VAL A 418 21.34 -25.26 -16.32
CA VAL A 418 22.73 -25.61 -16.72
C VAL A 418 22.71 -26.53 -17.95
N ALA A 419 21.79 -27.49 -18.01
CA ALA A 419 21.60 -28.37 -19.16
C ALA A 419 21.19 -27.58 -20.42
N TYR A 420 20.26 -26.63 -20.28
CA TYR A 420 19.83 -25.75 -21.37
C TYR A 420 20.99 -24.90 -21.93
N ASN A 421 21.76 -24.29 -21.04
CA ASN A 421 22.91 -23.46 -21.44
C ASN A 421 24.04 -24.27 -22.09
N ASN A 422 24.10 -25.56 -21.81
CA ASN A 422 25.09 -26.49 -22.43
C ASN A 422 24.56 -27.17 -23.71
N GLY A 423 23.38 -26.79 -24.21
CA GLY A 423 22.79 -27.31 -25.45
C GLY A 423 22.28 -28.74 -25.34
N VAL A 424 21.95 -29.21 -24.12
CA VAL A 424 21.37 -30.53 -23.90
C VAL A 424 19.85 -30.43 -24.12
N ASP A 425 19.28 -31.45 -24.79
CA ASP A 425 17.84 -31.53 -24.98
C ASP A 425 17.11 -31.74 -23.64
N ILE A 426 16.35 -30.72 -23.22
CA ILE A 426 15.67 -30.68 -21.94
C ILE A 426 14.59 -31.78 -21.90
N GLU A 427 13.93 -32.09 -23.01
CA GLU A 427 12.90 -33.10 -23.08
C GLU A 427 13.47 -34.50 -22.78
N GLU A 428 14.64 -34.81 -23.31
CA GLU A 428 15.34 -36.07 -23.03
C GLU A 428 15.79 -36.12 -21.54
N GLN A 429 16.21 -35.00 -20.97
CA GLN A 429 16.61 -34.89 -19.57
C GLN A 429 15.42 -35.12 -18.62
N LEU A 430 14.26 -34.52 -18.92
CA LEU A 430 13.04 -34.68 -18.15
C LEU A 430 12.49 -36.11 -18.23
N ARG A 431 12.62 -36.77 -19.40
CA ARG A 431 12.29 -38.20 -19.56
C ARG A 431 13.18 -39.09 -18.71
N LYS A 432 14.48 -38.85 -18.69
CA LYS A 432 15.44 -39.59 -17.86
C LYS A 432 15.22 -39.44 -16.37
N GLN A 433 14.63 -38.31 -15.95
CA GLN A 433 14.25 -38.02 -14.58
C GLN A 433 12.84 -38.53 -14.20
N GLY A 434 12.11 -39.16 -15.14
CA GLY A 434 10.73 -39.64 -14.89
C GLY A 434 9.70 -38.52 -14.67
N GLN A 435 9.97 -37.32 -15.18
CA GLN A 435 9.12 -36.14 -15.03
C GLN A 435 8.23 -35.89 -16.27
N LEU A 436 8.42 -36.63 -17.35
CA LEU A 436 7.52 -36.70 -18.51
C LEU A 436 7.06 -38.13 -18.68
N GLU A 437 5.73 -38.34 -18.66
CA GLU A 437 5.13 -39.63 -19.02
C GLU A 437 5.27 -39.89 -20.52
N GLU A 438 5.44 -41.17 -20.88
CA GLU A 438 5.48 -41.60 -22.29
C GLU A 438 4.14 -41.31 -22.97
N ASP A 439 4.20 -40.78 -24.20
CA ASP A 439 3.10 -40.29 -25.02
C ASP A 439 1.86 -41.19 -24.98
N TYR A 440 0.75 -40.63 -24.52
CA TYR A 440 -0.59 -41.21 -24.68
C TYR A 440 -1.04 -40.91 -26.10
N HIS A 441 -0.78 -41.83 -27.02
CA HIS A 441 -1.40 -41.84 -28.36
C HIS A 441 -2.87 -42.13 -28.23
N GLY A 442 -3.70 -41.12 -27.90
CA GLY A 442 -5.13 -41.12 -28.01
C GLY A 442 -5.55 -40.83 -29.44
N GLN A 443 -5.91 -41.85 -30.22
CA GLN A 443 -6.61 -41.69 -31.47
C GLN A 443 -7.95 -41.01 -31.21
N TYR A 444 -8.13 -39.81 -31.75
CA TYR A 444 -9.46 -39.26 -31.95
C TYR A 444 -10.02 -39.71 -33.29
N HIS A 445 -11.09 -40.50 -33.22
CA HIS A 445 -12.09 -40.65 -34.29
C HIS A 445 -13.20 -39.63 -34.09
#